data_759b20a842c31f239149d314581f4e71
#
_entry.id   759b20a842c31f239149d314581f4e71
#
_cell.length_a   1.000
_cell.length_b   1.000
_cell.length_c   1.000
_cell.angle_alpha   90.00
_cell.angle_beta   90.00
_cell.angle_gamma   90.00
#
_symmetry.space_group_name_H-M   'P 1'
#
loop_
_entity.id
_entity.type
_entity.pdbx_description
1 polymer ?
#
loop_
_entity_poly.entity_id
_entity_poly.type
_entity_poly.pdbx_seq_one_letter_code
_entity_poly.pdbx_strand_id
1 'polypeptide(L)'
;AREWEEKSVSLAAVIERFFRIPEHVLYGQYLYGRGYPVLSEKVDSLGNLLCVLLGQAGGSHAAGMVASLPHGVYGIPCIHPQMPDSVPAYHNRAMWPFLEGYYAQAAAAVENESALALAVACMVRAALLCGTNKENVLLETGLDERLLLSSDSQLWSIAGMLGCFYKGLFGIRLSPDSLEFRPCVPKSFEGVHELSGLEYRGMTVDVFLQGCGHRIARCLVNGQEAPPVLLPGMKGRVFVKLELDGGEEDEGAVNLTRMGSSLESPAWKAARHGIAWESVEGADYYRVYRNGIPVSQTEYCHYIPAPGRGDVSFQVMAVALDGRESYLNEPNDYPSADSRMETRPCGLSGDEVWFSRVTESPDALCYNVNIDKPGVYRVDAFFANGTYDVSDGNTCALRSLYLNGRRAGTLAFPHTSRSGNWEYFIYSTAVETVMTPGPCRVEVVYDSFSENMNRLVNDMVIKHLRFTRIS
;
A
#
# COMPACT_ATOMS: atom_id res chain seq x y z
N ALA A 1 22.76 4.86 10.42
CA ALA A 1 22.45 3.42 10.35
C ALA A 1 21.50 3.02 11.48
N ARG A 2 21.89 3.12 12.75
CA ARG A 2 21.10 2.65 13.91
C ARG A 2 19.66 3.20 13.95
N GLU A 3 19.47 4.51 13.69
CA GLU A 3 18.12 5.12 13.66
C GLU A 3 17.20 4.49 12.60
N TRP A 4 17.74 4.19 11.43
CA TRP A 4 16.97 3.55 10.35
C TRP A 4 16.67 2.09 10.66
N GLU A 5 17.58 1.41 11.34
CA GLU A 5 17.39 0.04 11.81
C GLU A 5 16.26 -0.04 12.85
N GLU A 6 16.26 0.86 13.83
CA GLU A 6 15.18 0.98 14.83
C GLU A 6 13.81 1.30 14.17
N LYS A 7 13.79 2.20 13.18
CA LYS A 7 12.57 2.49 12.40
C LYS A 7 12.08 1.29 11.59
N SER A 8 12.99 0.56 10.97
CA SER A 8 12.69 -0.65 10.20
C SER A 8 12.04 -1.71 11.08
N VAL A 9 12.63 -2.01 12.24
CA VAL A 9 12.08 -2.96 13.21
C VAL A 9 10.71 -2.53 13.72
N SER A 10 10.54 -1.24 14.01
CA SER A 10 9.25 -0.69 14.45
C SER A 10 8.18 -0.81 13.36
N LEU A 11 8.52 -0.50 12.11
CA LEU A 11 7.59 -0.63 10.98
C LEU A 11 7.21 -2.08 10.73
N ALA A 12 8.17 -3.00 10.79
CA ALA A 12 7.94 -4.44 10.66
C ALA A 12 6.91 -4.95 11.69
N ALA A 13 7.06 -4.52 12.95
CA ALA A 13 6.12 -4.87 14.02
C ALA A 13 4.71 -4.29 13.79
N VAL A 14 4.61 -3.08 13.23
CA VAL A 14 3.33 -2.45 12.87
C VAL A 14 2.66 -3.21 11.73
N ILE A 15 3.40 -3.58 10.69
CA ILE A 15 2.88 -4.38 9.57
C ILE A 15 2.32 -5.71 10.09
N GLU A 16 3.10 -6.43 10.90
CA GLU A 16 2.65 -7.70 11.47
C GLU A 16 1.40 -7.57 12.34
N ARG A 17 1.32 -6.52 13.14
CA ARG A 17 0.21 -6.29 14.06
C ARG A 17 -1.09 -5.90 13.37
N PHE A 18 -1.03 -5.06 12.34
CA PHE A 18 -2.21 -4.41 11.80
C PHE A 18 -2.63 -4.91 10.42
N PHE A 19 -1.71 -5.51 9.65
CA PHE A 19 -1.99 -5.92 8.28
C PHE A 19 -2.06 -7.43 8.08
N ARG A 20 -1.68 -8.23 9.07
CA ARG A 20 -1.81 -9.68 8.97
C ARG A 20 -3.28 -10.08 8.92
N ILE A 21 -3.70 -10.78 7.86
CA ILE A 21 -5.05 -11.35 7.76
C ILE A 21 -5.11 -12.57 8.69
N PRO A 22 -6.09 -12.66 9.62
CA PRO A 22 -6.24 -13.80 10.48
C PRO A 22 -6.37 -15.10 9.66
N GLU A 23 -5.68 -16.15 10.10
CA GLU A 23 -5.71 -17.49 9.49
C GLU A 23 -5.21 -17.56 8.02
N HIS A 24 -4.67 -16.46 7.50
CA HIS A 24 -4.04 -16.39 6.18
C HIS A 24 -2.54 -16.13 6.25
N VAL A 25 -1.81 -16.52 5.20
CA VAL A 25 -0.38 -16.22 5.08
C VAL A 25 -0.11 -14.83 4.50
N LEU A 26 -1.14 -14.19 3.92
CA LEU A 26 -1.04 -12.89 3.25
C LEU A 26 -1.34 -11.73 4.20
N TYR A 27 -0.86 -10.55 3.84
CA TYR A 27 -1.21 -9.29 4.46
C TYR A 27 -2.32 -8.59 3.70
N GLY A 28 -3.21 -7.92 4.43
CA GLY A 28 -4.31 -7.16 3.87
C GLY A 28 -3.88 -5.84 3.25
N GLN A 29 -4.75 -5.28 2.45
CA GLN A 29 -4.48 -4.14 1.59
C GLN A 29 -4.23 -2.84 2.35
N TYR A 30 -5.15 -2.44 3.22
CA TYR A 30 -5.07 -1.21 4.02
C TYR A 30 -6.06 -1.21 5.19
N LEU A 31 -5.98 -0.20 6.04
CA LEU A 31 -6.87 -0.02 7.18
C LEU A 31 -7.95 1.01 6.85
N TYR A 32 -9.21 0.60 6.94
CA TYR A 32 -10.35 1.52 6.91
C TYR A 32 -10.46 2.27 8.22
N GLY A 33 -11.05 3.47 8.14
CA GLY A 33 -11.38 4.27 9.31
C GLY A 33 -10.17 4.94 9.95
N ARG A 34 -10.42 6.08 10.57
CA ARG A 34 -9.37 6.87 11.23
C ARG A 34 -9.28 6.58 12.72
N GLY A 35 -10.42 6.26 13.34
CA GLY A 35 -10.57 6.11 14.76
C GLY A 35 -10.65 4.67 15.25
N TYR A 36 -11.24 3.87 14.42
CA TYR A 36 -11.49 2.47 14.69
C TYR A 36 -11.07 1.69 13.45
N PRO A 37 -9.76 1.40 13.31
CA PRO A 37 -9.24 0.79 12.10
C PRO A 37 -9.80 -0.62 11.89
N VAL A 38 -10.24 -0.90 10.68
CA VAL A 38 -10.65 -2.23 10.20
C VAL A 38 -9.73 -2.62 9.07
N LEU A 39 -9.19 -3.82 9.12
CA LEU A 39 -8.34 -4.33 8.05
C LEU A 39 -9.19 -4.63 6.80
N SER A 40 -8.77 -4.12 5.66
CA SER A 40 -9.22 -4.64 4.36
C SER A 40 -8.50 -5.97 4.12
N GLU A 41 -9.25 -7.07 4.14
CA GLU A 41 -8.72 -8.41 3.88
C GLU A 41 -8.47 -8.68 2.39
N LYS A 42 -8.75 -7.70 1.51
CA LYS A 42 -8.33 -7.76 0.12
C LYS A 42 -6.82 -7.74 0.02
N VAL A 43 -6.28 -8.35 -1.02
CA VAL A 43 -4.82 -8.52 -1.19
C VAL A 43 -4.28 -7.45 -2.11
N ASP A 44 -3.30 -6.69 -1.64
CA ASP A 44 -2.41 -5.89 -2.48
C ASP A 44 -1.17 -6.73 -2.81
N SER A 45 -0.97 -7.01 -4.11
CA SER A 45 0.12 -7.91 -4.52
C SER A 45 1.50 -7.30 -4.28
N LEU A 46 1.70 -6.01 -4.60
CA LEU A 46 3.01 -5.38 -4.43
C LEU A 46 3.45 -5.34 -2.98
N GLY A 47 2.55 -4.95 -2.05
CA GLY A 47 2.85 -4.93 -0.63
C GLY A 47 3.28 -6.29 -0.10
N ASN A 48 2.56 -7.35 -0.49
CA ASN A 48 2.91 -8.71 -0.12
C ASN A 48 4.25 -9.17 -0.70
N LEU A 49 4.53 -8.87 -1.97
CA LEU A 49 5.81 -9.19 -2.62
C LEU A 49 6.98 -8.47 -1.97
N LEU A 50 6.80 -7.21 -1.59
CA LEU A 50 7.82 -6.45 -0.86
C LEU A 50 8.08 -7.04 0.54
N CYS A 51 7.05 -7.58 1.22
CA CYS A 51 7.24 -8.29 2.49
C CYS A 51 8.17 -9.51 2.33
N VAL A 52 8.06 -10.24 1.22
CA VAL A 52 8.96 -11.34 0.88
C VAL A 52 10.37 -10.82 0.56
N LEU A 53 10.48 -9.89 -0.39
CA LEU A 53 11.75 -9.43 -0.93
C LEU A 53 12.60 -8.62 0.07
N LEU A 54 11.97 -7.93 1.00
CA LEU A 54 12.63 -7.14 2.04
C LEU A 54 12.81 -7.90 3.36
N GLY A 55 12.40 -9.18 3.40
CA GLY A 55 12.64 -10.05 4.56
C GLY A 55 11.70 -9.83 5.74
N GLN A 56 10.55 -9.15 5.55
CA GLN A 56 9.46 -9.10 6.53
C GLN A 56 8.86 -10.49 6.76
N ALA A 57 8.66 -11.22 5.67
CA ALA A 57 8.32 -12.64 5.70
C ALA A 57 9.54 -13.47 5.27
N GLY A 58 9.79 -14.60 5.94
CA GLY A 58 10.91 -15.48 5.64
C GLY A 58 10.54 -16.96 5.71
N GLY A 59 11.41 -17.82 5.19
CA GLY A 59 11.25 -19.29 5.24
C GLY A 59 9.91 -19.75 4.65
N SER A 60 9.25 -20.68 5.35
CA SER A 60 7.97 -21.25 4.93
C SER A 60 6.83 -20.22 4.80
N HIS A 61 6.87 -19.13 5.56
CA HIS A 61 5.88 -18.05 5.45
C HIS A 61 6.02 -17.35 4.10
N ALA A 62 7.23 -16.94 3.71
CA ALA A 62 7.48 -16.33 2.40
C ALA A 62 7.09 -17.24 1.23
N ALA A 63 7.45 -18.53 1.31
CA ALA A 63 7.06 -19.54 0.32
C ALA A 63 5.53 -19.68 0.22
N GLY A 64 4.86 -19.77 1.37
CA GLY A 64 3.40 -19.79 1.46
C GLY A 64 2.74 -18.54 0.88
N MET A 65 3.32 -17.35 1.10
CA MET A 65 2.81 -16.10 0.52
C MET A 65 2.86 -16.13 -1.00
N VAL A 66 4.01 -16.46 -1.60
CA VAL A 66 4.17 -16.53 -3.06
C VAL A 66 3.20 -17.53 -3.66
N ALA A 67 3.09 -18.73 -3.06
CA ALA A 67 2.19 -19.78 -3.51
C ALA A 67 0.70 -19.41 -3.39
N SER A 68 0.33 -18.53 -2.46
CA SER A 68 -1.06 -18.15 -2.18
C SER A 68 -1.49 -16.84 -2.86
N LEU A 69 -0.55 -16.03 -3.38
CA LEU A 69 -0.90 -14.81 -4.08
C LEU A 69 -1.81 -15.11 -5.28
N PRO A 70 -2.98 -14.45 -5.38
CA PRO A 70 -3.87 -14.62 -6.53
C PRO A 70 -3.17 -14.22 -7.82
N HIS A 71 -3.17 -15.10 -8.81
CA HIS A 71 -2.57 -14.85 -10.12
C HIS A 71 -3.58 -15.20 -11.23
N GLY A 72 -3.75 -14.30 -12.17
CA GLY A 72 -4.55 -14.55 -13.37
C GLY A 72 -3.77 -15.31 -14.43
N VAL A 73 -4.48 -15.81 -15.44
CA VAL A 73 -3.85 -16.51 -16.58
C VAL A 73 -2.86 -15.63 -17.34
N TYR A 74 -3.06 -14.32 -17.31
CA TYR A 74 -2.26 -13.34 -18.07
C TYR A 74 -1.43 -12.41 -17.19
N GLY A 75 -1.36 -12.66 -15.90
CA GLY A 75 -0.51 -11.94 -14.97
C GLY A 75 -1.13 -11.72 -13.59
N ILE A 76 -0.32 -11.21 -12.69
CA ILE A 76 -0.72 -10.90 -11.32
C ILE A 76 -1.55 -9.61 -11.24
N PRO A 77 -2.69 -9.58 -10.52
CA PRO A 77 -3.44 -8.35 -10.30
C PRO A 77 -2.74 -7.44 -9.29
N CYS A 78 -2.92 -6.13 -9.41
CA CYS A 78 -2.49 -5.21 -8.34
C CYS A 78 -3.27 -5.46 -7.05
N ILE A 79 -4.57 -5.68 -7.17
CA ILE A 79 -5.50 -5.88 -6.06
C ILE A 79 -6.40 -7.06 -6.37
N HIS A 80 -6.63 -7.94 -5.38
CA HIS A 80 -7.58 -9.03 -5.50
C HIS A 80 -8.47 -9.17 -4.25
N PRO A 81 -9.80 -9.38 -4.38
CA PRO A 81 -10.60 -9.19 -5.60
C PRO A 81 -10.50 -7.76 -6.14
N GLN A 82 -10.74 -7.59 -7.46
CA GLN A 82 -10.72 -6.29 -8.11
C GLN A 82 -11.72 -5.33 -7.46
N MET A 83 -11.49 -4.02 -7.61
CA MET A 83 -12.46 -2.99 -7.26
C MET A 83 -13.72 -3.14 -8.12
N PRO A 84 -14.85 -2.51 -7.75
CA PRO A 84 -16.04 -2.50 -8.57
C PRO A 84 -15.79 -2.08 -10.02
N ASP A 85 -16.64 -2.56 -10.94
CA ASP A 85 -16.51 -2.27 -12.37
C ASP A 85 -16.72 -0.77 -12.72
N SER A 86 -17.32 0.01 -11.82
CA SER A 86 -17.39 1.47 -11.93
C SER A 86 -16.01 2.17 -11.81
N VAL A 87 -15.04 1.49 -11.22
CA VAL A 87 -13.66 2.01 -11.13
C VAL A 87 -12.92 1.73 -12.43
N PRO A 88 -12.27 2.75 -13.03
CA PRO A 88 -11.55 2.58 -14.29
C PRO A 88 -10.55 1.42 -14.28
N ALA A 89 -10.45 0.74 -15.41
CA ALA A 89 -9.58 -0.42 -15.63
C ALA A 89 -8.11 -0.01 -15.76
N TYR A 90 -7.52 0.57 -14.76
CA TYR A 90 -6.10 0.95 -14.71
C TYR A 90 -5.37 0.06 -13.71
N HIS A 91 -5.20 0.47 -12.44
CA HIS A 91 -4.70 -0.44 -11.41
C HIS A 91 -5.72 -1.54 -11.05
N ASN A 92 -6.98 -1.31 -11.36
CA ASN A 92 -8.06 -2.22 -11.00
C ASN A 92 -8.03 -3.55 -11.78
N ARG A 93 -7.93 -3.48 -13.12
CA ARG A 93 -8.11 -4.64 -14.00
C ARG A 93 -6.92 -4.86 -14.95
N ALA A 94 -5.75 -4.34 -14.62
CA ALA A 94 -4.57 -4.48 -15.45
C ALA A 94 -3.46 -5.27 -14.77
N MET A 95 -2.77 -6.10 -15.55
CA MET A 95 -1.47 -6.62 -15.22
C MET A 95 -0.41 -5.56 -15.55
N TRP A 96 0.46 -5.31 -14.63
CA TRP A 96 1.56 -4.37 -14.75
C TRP A 96 2.88 -5.12 -14.81
N PRO A 97 3.62 -5.07 -15.90
CA PRO A 97 4.85 -5.85 -16.04
C PRO A 97 5.90 -5.59 -14.95
N PHE A 98 5.97 -4.37 -14.39
CA PHE A 98 6.87 -4.14 -13.26
C PHE A 98 6.49 -4.98 -12.03
N LEU A 99 5.20 -5.11 -11.75
CA LEU A 99 4.68 -5.92 -10.64
C LEU A 99 4.92 -7.40 -10.88
N GLU A 100 4.69 -7.87 -12.10
CA GLU A 100 5.03 -9.22 -12.53
C GLU A 100 6.52 -9.52 -12.35
N GLY A 101 7.38 -8.51 -12.62
CA GLY A 101 8.81 -8.60 -12.36
C GLY A 101 9.16 -8.75 -10.87
N TYR A 102 8.41 -8.13 -9.97
CA TYR A 102 8.55 -8.37 -8.53
C TYR A 102 8.05 -9.75 -8.12
N TYR A 103 6.98 -10.24 -8.72
CA TYR A 103 6.50 -11.61 -8.49
C TYR A 103 7.54 -12.65 -8.92
N ALA A 104 8.13 -12.50 -10.11
CA ALA A 104 9.23 -13.34 -10.56
C ALA A 104 10.43 -13.35 -9.59
N GLN A 105 10.83 -12.18 -9.09
CA GLN A 105 11.94 -12.07 -8.14
C GLN A 105 11.60 -12.71 -6.79
N ALA A 106 10.35 -12.56 -6.31
CA ALA A 106 9.89 -13.20 -5.08
C ALA A 106 9.80 -14.73 -5.24
N ALA A 107 9.30 -15.20 -6.38
CA ALA A 107 9.25 -16.62 -6.73
C ALA A 107 10.65 -17.25 -6.70
N ALA A 108 11.62 -16.61 -7.36
CA ALA A 108 13.00 -17.06 -7.33
C ALA A 108 13.63 -17.01 -5.92
N ALA A 109 13.25 -16.02 -5.10
CA ALA A 109 13.78 -15.90 -3.74
C ALA A 109 13.30 -17.02 -2.81
N VAL A 110 12.15 -17.62 -3.10
CA VAL A 110 11.58 -18.77 -2.35
C VAL A 110 11.67 -20.08 -3.13
N GLU A 111 12.43 -20.11 -4.24
CA GLU A 111 12.69 -21.30 -5.05
C GLU A 111 11.43 -21.92 -5.67
N ASN A 112 10.38 -21.09 -5.92
CA ASN A 112 9.15 -21.52 -6.58
C ASN A 112 9.28 -21.38 -8.11
N GLU A 113 9.69 -22.45 -8.75
CA GLU A 113 9.98 -22.50 -10.20
C GLU A 113 8.72 -22.33 -11.05
N SER A 114 7.58 -22.89 -10.63
CA SER A 114 6.30 -22.75 -11.34
C SER A 114 5.82 -21.31 -11.37
N ALA A 115 5.92 -20.58 -10.26
CA ALA A 115 5.57 -19.17 -10.17
C ALA A 115 6.50 -18.30 -11.03
N LEU A 116 7.80 -18.59 -11.01
CA LEU A 116 8.77 -17.90 -11.87
C LEU A 116 8.50 -18.16 -13.36
N ALA A 117 8.23 -19.41 -13.74
CA ALA A 117 7.90 -19.76 -15.12
C ALA A 117 6.67 -19.01 -15.62
N LEU A 118 5.62 -18.96 -14.81
CA LEU A 118 4.38 -18.24 -15.14
C LEU A 118 4.63 -16.74 -15.33
N ALA A 119 5.36 -16.11 -14.40
CA ALA A 119 5.70 -14.69 -14.48
C ALA A 119 6.46 -14.34 -15.75
N VAL A 120 7.51 -15.11 -16.06
CA VAL A 120 8.31 -14.90 -17.28
C VAL A 120 7.43 -15.09 -18.52
N ALA A 121 6.58 -16.13 -18.56
CA ALA A 121 5.67 -16.37 -19.67
C ALA A 121 4.69 -15.23 -19.91
N CYS A 122 4.07 -14.68 -18.84
CA CYS A 122 3.16 -13.54 -18.92
C CYS A 122 3.85 -12.28 -19.47
N MET A 123 5.04 -11.97 -18.98
CA MET A 123 5.79 -10.79 -19.44
C MET A 123 6.27 -10.92 -20.87
N VAL A 124 6.84 -12.06 -21.24
CA VAL A 124 7.33 -12.32 -22.61
C VAL A 124 6.16 -12.31 -23.59
N ARG A 125 5.04 -12.94 -23.22
CA ARG A 125 3.82 -12.92 -24.05
C ARG A 125 3.34 -11.50 -24.31
N ALA A 126 3.20 -10.69 -23.27
CA ALA A 126 2.73 -9.31 -23.39
C ALA A 126 3.66 -8.49 -24.29
N ALA A 127 4.97 -8.57 -24.10
CA ALA A 127 5.95 -7.85 -24.90
C ALA A 127 5.95 -8.29 -26.38
N LEU A 128 5.83 -9.59 -26.64
CA LEU A 128 5.80 -10.13 -28.01
C LEU A 128 4.52 -9.73 -28.76
N LEU A 129 3.36 -9.79 -28.11
CA LEU A 129 2.09 -9.41 -28.73
C LEU A 129 2.01 -7.92 -29.05
N CYS A 130 2.57 -7.08 -28.21
CA CYS A 130 2.56 -5.63 -28.40
C CYS A 130 3.75 -5.13 -29.22
N GLY A 131 4.80 -5.94 -29.44
CA GLY A 131 6.05 -5.54 -30.07
C GLY A 131 6.85 -4.53 -29.24
N THR A 132 6.48 -4.31 -27.99
CA THR A 132 7.11 -3.38 -27.04
C THR A 132 6.76 -3.72 -25.61
N ASN A 133 7.49 -3.17 -24.65
CA ASN A 133 7.14 -3.26 -23.23
C ASN A 133 6.09 -2.20 -22.90
N LYS A 134 4.83 -2.60 -22.89
CA LYS A 134 3.69 -1.75 -22.50
C LYS A 134 3.72 -1.44 -21.02
N GLU A 135 3.09 -0.35 -20.65
CA GLU A 135 2.85 0.01 -19.25
C GLU A 135 2.01 -1.04 -18.53
N ASN A 136 0.92 -1.47 -19.17
CA ASN A 136 0.01 -2.49 -18.66
C ASN A 136 -0.75 -3.19 -19.79
N VAL A 137 -1.36 -4.34 -19.48
CA VAL A 137 -2.31 -5.06 -20.33
C VAL A 137 -3.49 -5.54 -19.52
N LEU A 138 -4.65 -5.76 -20.14
CA LEU A 138 -5.86 -6.18 -19.44
C LEU A 138 -5.70 -7.60 -18.86
N LEU A 139 -6.06 -7.79 -17.59
CA LEU A 139 -5.91 -9.09 -16.89
C LEU A 139 -6.77 -10.20 -17.51
N GLU A 140 -7.96 -9.86 -18.02
CA GLU A 140 -8.91 -10.82 -18.56
C GLU A 140 -8.50 -11.38 -19.92
N THR A 141 -7.80 -10.59 -20.73
CA THR A 141 -7.43 -10.96 -22.11
C THR A 141 -5.93 -11.01 -22.35
N GLY A 142 -5.16 -10.34 -21.50
CA GLY A 142 -3.71 -10.16 -21.68
C GLY A 142 -3.37 -9.32 -22.90
N LEU A 143 -4.27 -8.44 -23.33
CA LEU A 143 -4.11 -7.57 -24.50
C LEU A 143 -4.09 -6.09 -24.09
N ASP A 144 -3.49 -5.28 -24.97
CA ASP A 144 -3.61 -3.83 -24.91
C ASP A 144 -4.95 -3.41 -25.54
N GLU A 145 -5.93 -3.19 -24.71
CA GLU A 145 -7.28 -2.82 -25.13
C GLU A 145 -7.56 -1.33 -24.87
N ARG A 146 -8.50 -0.75 -25.64
CA ARG A 146 -8.87 0.67 -25.52
C ARG A 146 -9.45 1.06 -24.15
N LEU A 147 -9.77 0.09 -23.30
CA LEU A 147 -10.22 0.31 -21.93
C LEU A 147 -9.10 0.76 -20.99
N LEU A 148 -7.85 0.58 -21.41
CA LEU A 148 -6.66 0.90 -20.62
C LEU A 148 -5.99 2.16 -21.14
N LEU A 149 -5.51 2.99 -20.20
CA LEU A 149 -4.43 3.93 -20.45
C LEU A 149 -3.13 3.15 -20.33
N SER A 150 -2.41 2.97 -21.45
CA SER A 150 -1.18 2.18 -21.48
C SER A 150 -0.16 2.85 -22.40
N SER A 151 1.00 3.18 -21.86
CA SER A 151 2.12 3.78 -22.60
C SER A 151 2.97 2.70 -23.26
N ASP A 152 3.58 3.03 -24.39
CA ASP A 152 4.60 2.20 -25.03
C ASP A 152 5.99 2.45 -24.42
N SER A 153 6.86 1.44 -24.56
CA SER A 153 8.28 1.54 -24.16
C SER A 153 8.48 2.00 -22.72
N GLN A 154 7.67 1.47 -21.81
CA GLN A 154 7.65 1.87 -20.41
C GLN A 154 8.89 1.36 -19.68
N LEU A 155 9.70 2.26 -19.11
CA LEU A 155 10.98 1.94 -18.49
C LEU A 155 10.86 0.96 -17.31
N TRP A 156 9.87 1.10 -16.46
CA TRP A 156 9.70 0.18 -15.32
C TRP A 156 9.26 -1.22 -15.76
N SER A 157 8.52 -1.33 -16.88
CA SER A 157 8.17 -2.63 -17.47
C SER A 157 9.40 -3.32 -18.05
N ILE A 158 10.29 -2.56 -18.71
CA ILE A 158 11.61 -3.03 -19.14
C ILE A 158 12.44 -3.48 -17.94
N ALA A 159 12.49 -2.67 -16.88
CA ALA A 159 13.20 -2.99 -15.65
C ALA A 159 12.65 -4.25 -14.97
N GLY A 160 11.31 -4.42 -14.95
CA GLY A 160 10.66 -5.63 -14.47
C GLY A 160 11.07 -6.87 -15.27
N MET A 161 11.05 -6.79 -16.61
CA MET A 161 11.49 -7.87 -17.48
C MET A 161 12.98 -8.23 -17.29
N LEU A 162 13.86 -7.25 -17.26
CA LEU A 162 15.28 -7.49 -16.95
C LEU A 162 15.46 -8.08 -15.55
N GLY A 163 14.65 -7.65 -14.58
CA GLY A 163 14.63 -8.22 -13.24
C GLY A 163 14.28 -9.71 -13.21
N CYS A 164 13.35 -10.17 -14.07
CA CYS A 164 13.03 -11.60 -14.19
C CYS A 164 14.25 -12.42 -14.58
N PHE A 165 15.04 -11.94 -15.54
CA PHE A 165 16.23 -12.64 -15.99
C PHE A 165 17.39 -12.48 -15.02
N TYR A 166 17.77 -11.26 -14.67
CA TYR A 166 18.98 -11.03 -13.87
C TYR A 166 18.81 -11.51 -12.43
N LYS A 167 17.73 -11.13 -11.77
CA LYS A 167 17.47 -11.47 -10.38
C LYS A 167 16.68 -12.76 -10.18
N GLY A 168 15.85 -13.12 -11.18
CA GLY A 168 15.12 -14.39 -11.22
C GLY A 168 16.02 -15.52 -11.71
N LEU A 169 16.17 -15.67 -13.03
CA LEU A 169 16.85 -16.83 -13.62
C LEU A 169 18.31 -16.93 -13.24
N PHE A 170 19.12 -15.87 -13.43
CA PHE A 170 20.53 -15.86 -13.03
C PHE A 170 20.74 -15.69 -11.53
N GLY A 171 19.73 -15.26 -10.79
CA GLY A 171 19.77 -15.10 -9.36
C GLY A 171 20.81 -14.11 -8.86
N ILE A 172 21.12 -13.06 -9.63
CA ILE A 172 22.10 -12.06 -9.26
C ILE A 172 21.64 -11.29 -8.00
N ARG A 173 22.45 -11.34 -6.95
CA ARG A 173 22.26 -10.62 -5.71
C ARG A 173 23.44 -9.68 -5.47
N LEU A 174 23.15 -8.39 -5.34
CA LEU A 174 24.15 -7.38 -5.05
C LEU A 174 24.14 -7.06 -3.55
N SER A 175 25.29 -7.17 -2.91
CA SER A 175 25.53 -6.72 -1.55
C SER A 175 26.59 -5.62 -1.53
N PRO A 176 26.80 -4.91 -0.40
CA PRO A 176 27.91 -3.98 -0.26
C PRO A 176 29.30 -4.61 -0.55
N ASP A 177 29.45 -5.91 -0.27
CA ASP A 177 30.74 -6.59 -0.27
C ASP A 177 30.87 -7.74 -1.28
N SER A 178 29.80 -8.05 -2.04
CA SER A 178 29.81 -9.17 -2.99
C SER A 178 28.77 -9.05 -4.10
N LEU A 179 28.99 -9.80 -5.15
CA LEU A 179 27.99 -10.21 -6.13
C LEU A 179 27.81 -11.72 -6.00
N GLU A 180 26.62 -12.18 -5.64
CA GLU A 180 26.27 -13.57 -5.45
C GLU A 180 25.36 -14.08 -6.55
N PHE A 181 25.44 -15.38 -6.84
CA PHE A 181 24.54 -16.06 -7.77
C PHE A 181 23.68 -17.07 -7.01
N ARG A 182 22.36 -16.93 -7.12
CA ARG A 182 21.34 -17.85 -6.61
C ARG A 182 20.32 -18.09 -7.72
N PRO A 183 20.70 -18.84 -8.77
CA PRO A 183 19.85 -19.07 -9.92
C PRO A 183 18.61 -19.86 -9.54
N CYS A 184 17.52 -19.60 -10.30
CA CYS A 184 16.32 -20.40 -10.26
C CYS A 184 15.85 -20.56 -11.71
N VAL A 185 16.05 -21.75 -12.29
CA VAL A 185 15.73 -22.02 -13.68
C VAL A 185 14.62 -23.07 -13.73
N PRO A 186 13.37 -22.67 -14.02
CA PRO A 186 12.28 -23.62 -14.16
C PRO A 186 12.59 -24.71 -15.19
N LYS A 187 12.06 -25.91 -14.99
CA LYS A 187 12.24 -27.05 -15.90
C LYS A 187 11.87 -26.72 -17.35
N SER A 188 10.84 -25.91 -17.55
CA SER A 188 10.41 -25.45 -18.88
C SER A 188 11.44 -24.58 -19.61
N PHE A 189 12.44 -24.07 -18.89
CA PHE A 189 13.55 -23.26 -19.42
C PHE A 189 14.89 -24.02 -19.36
N GLU A 190 14.87 -25.32 -19.11
CA GLU A 190 16.09 -26.14 -19.09
C GLU A 190 16.94 -25.88 -20.32
N GLY A 191 18.23 -25.60 -20.12
CA GLY A 191 19.13 -25.35 -21.24
C GLY A 191 20.39 -24.62 -20.85
N VAL A 192 20.91 -23.88 -21.80
CA VAL A 192 22.07 -23.01 -21.63
C VAL A 192 21.61 -21.56 -21.73
N HIS A 193 21.96 -20.78 -20.71
CA HIS A 193 21.69 -19.34 -20.65
C HIS A 193 23.02 -18.60 -20.50
N GLU A 194 23.16 -17.53 -21.25
CA GLU A 194 24.36 -16.70 -21.23
C GLU A 194 24.02 -15.24 -20.87
N LEU A 195 24.77 -14.68 -19.97
CA LEU A 195 24.77 -13.25 -19.65
C LEU A 195 26.17 -12.72 -19.86
N SER A 196 26.36 -11.81 -20.81
CA SER A 196 27.66 -11.29 -21.18
C SER A 196 27.80 -9.83 -20.87
N GLY A 197 28.97 -9.42 -20.40
CA GLY A 197 29.33 -8.02 -20.24
C GLY A 197 28.68 -7.30 -19.05
N LEU A 198 28.33 -8.02 -17.97
CA LEU A 198 27.83 -7.39 -16.76
C LEU A 198 28.93 -6.60 -16.06
N GLU A 199 28.82 -5.29 -16.06
CA GLU A 199 29.79 -4.42 -15.39
C GLU A 199 29.52 -4.36 -13.87
N TYR A 200 30.52 -4.79 -13.09
CA TYR A 200 30.46 -4.75 -11.62
C TYR A 200 31.81 -4.37 -11.00
N ARG A 201 31.92 -3.18 -10.39
CA ARG A 201 33.07 -2.72 -9.60
C ARG A 201 34.45 -2.91 -10.28
N GLY A 202 34.51 -2.67 -11.57
CA GLY A 202 35.74 -2.81 -12.39
C GLY A 202 36.01 -4.23 -12.89
N MET A 203 35.04 -5.12 -12.74
CA MET A 203 34.95 -6.40 -13.43
C MET A 203 33.95 -6.30 -14.59
N THR A 204 34.24 -7.01 -15.69
CA THR A 204 33.28 -7.34 -16.74
C THR A 204 32.95 -8.81 -16.59
N VAL A 205 31.77 -9.16 -16.13
CA VAL A 205 31.39 -10.53 -15.77
C VAL A 205 30.58 -11.16 -16.91
N ASP A 206 31.02 -12.34 -17.35
CA ASP A 206 30.26 -13.21 -18.23
C ASP A 206 29.81 -14.44 -17.45
N VAL A 207 28.51 -14.75 -17.50
CA VAL A 207 27.91 -15.87 -16.78
C VAL A 207 27.36 -16.88 -17.78
N PHE A 208 27.77 -18.15 -17.63
CA PHE A 208 27.26 -19.30 -18.35
C PHE A 208 26.51 -20.19 -17.37
N LEU A 209 25.20 -20.30 -17.52
CA LEU A 209 24.31 -21.03 -16.63
C LEU A 209 23.72 -22.22 -17.41
N GLN A 210 23.89 -23.44 -16.90
CA GLN A 210 23.46 -24.67 -17.57
C GLN A 210 22.60 -25.55 -16.67
N GLY A 211 21.54 -26.12 -17.21
CA GLY A 211 20.62 -27.03 -16.52
C GLY A 211 19.31 -26.37 -16.12
N CYS A 212 18.66 -26.90 -15.10
CA CYS A 212 17.42 -26.38 -14.49
C CYS A 212 17.46 -26.61 -12.96
N GLY A 213 16.50 -26.05 -12.23
CA GLY A 213 16.45 -26.09 -10.78
C GLY A 213 17.08 -24.85 -10.13
N HIS A 214 17.28 -24.91 -8.83
CA HIS A 214 17.83 -23.82 -8.03
C HIS A 214 19.11 -24.20 -7.29
N ARG A 215 19.51 -25.47 -7.29
CA ARG A 215 20.75 -25.94 -6.64
C ARG A 215 21.91 -25.94 -7.62
N ILE A 216 22.99 -25.28 -7.24
CA ILE A 216 24.22 -25.25 -7.98
C ILE A 216 25.03 -26.52 -7.65
N ALA A 217 25.12 -27.44 -8.62
CA ALA A 217 25.96 -28.62 -8.50
C ALA A 217 27.45 -28.28 -8.62
N ARG A 218 27.78 -27.29 -9.48
CA ARG A 218 29.15 -26.88 -9.72
C ARG A 218 29.23 -25.39 -10.08
N CYS A 219 30.19 -24.71 -9.52
CA CYS A 219 30.52 -23.32 -9.87
C CYS A 219 32.01 -23.23 -10.23
N LEU A 220 32.31 -22.64 -11.39
CA LEU A 220 33.66 -22.32 -11.83
C LEU A 220 33.80 -20.82 -12.02
N VAL A 221 34.81 -20.21 -11.42
CA VAL A 221 35.22 -18.83 -11.67
C VAL A 221 36.58 -18.84 -12.36
N ASN A 222 36.64 -18.31 -13.57
CA ASN A 222 37.84 -18.36 -14.44
C ASN A 222 38.44 -19.81 -14.57
N GLY A 223 37.53 -20.80 -14.66
CA GLY A 223 37.88 -22.20 -14.83
C GLY A 223 38.29 -22.95 -13.56
N GLN A 224 38.31 -22.30 -12.41
CA GLN A 224 38.62 -22.92 -11.11
C GLN A 224 37.34 -23.06 -10.28
N GLU A 225 37.21 -24.17 -9.56
CA GLU A 225 36.09 -24.35 -8.63
C GLU A 225 36.12 -23.29 -7.52
N ALA A 226 35.01 -22.63 -7.33
CA ALA A 226 34.82 -21.55 -6.36
C ALA A 226 33.39 -21.46 -5.89
N PRO A 227 33.11 -20.83 -4.73
CA PRO A 227 31.76 -20.43 -4.35
C PRO A 227 31.13 -19.51 -5.41
N PRO A 228 29.79 -19.49 -5.55
CA PRO A 228 29.08 -18.63 -6.51
C PRO A 228 29.03 -17.17 -6.03
N VAL A 229 30.18 -16.61 -5.69
CA VAL A 229 30.34 -15.28 -5.10
C VAL A 229 31.57 -14.60 -5.70
N LEU A 230 31.41 -13.37 -6.18
CA LEU A 230 32.50 -12.51 -6.64
C LEU A 230 32.77 -11.39 -5.64
N LEU A 231 34.01 -11.23 -5.24
CA LEU A 231 34.45 -10.21 -4.27
C LEU A 231 34.94 -8.93 -4.95
N PRO A 232 34.83 -7.76 -4.32
CA PRO A 232 35.14 -6.46 -4.92
C PRO A 232 36.62 -6.26 -5.35
N GLY A 233 37.51 -7.10 -4.87
CA GLY A 233 38.97 -7.02 -5.19
C GLY A 233 39.34 -7.55 -6.57
N MET A 234 38.46 -8.29 -7.22
CA MET A 234 38.70 -8.85 -8.55
C MET A 234 38.61 -7.72 -9.61
N LYS A 235 39.38 -7.88 -10.69
CA LYS A 235 39.47 -6.88 -11.78
C LYS A 235 39.47 -7.58 -13.15
N GLY A 236 39.08 -6.80 -14.19
CA GLY A 236 39.09 -7.27 -15.57
C GLY A 236 37.92 -8.20 -15.88
N ARG A 237 38.12 -9.05 -16.91
CA ARG A 237 37.06 -9.96 -17.36
C ARG A 237 37.03 -11.22 -16.49
N VAL A 238 35.85 -11.56 -15.99
CA VAL A 238 35.61 -12.70 -15.10
C VAL A 238 34.55 -13.61 -15.74
N PHE A 239 34.90 -14.90 -15.92
CA PHE A 239 34.01 -15.90 -16.45
C PHE A 239 33.45 -16.76 -15.31
N VAL A 240 32.12 -16.82 -15.20
CA VAL A 240 31.41 -17.64 -14.21
C VAL A 240 30.63 -18.72 -14.94
N LYS A 241 30.87 -19.99 -14.62
CA LYS A 241 30.07 -21.11 -15.11
C LYS A 241 29.33 -21.74 -13.94
N LEU A 242 28.03 -21.83 -14.07
CA LEU A 242 27.12 -22.45 -13.09
C LEU A 242 26.45 -23.67 -13.75
N GLU A 243 26.58 -24.83 -13.12
CA GLU A 243 25.92 -26.07 -13.52
C GLU A 243 24.89 -26.43 -12.45
N LEU A 244 23.62 -26.55 -12.85
CA LEU A 244 22.52 -26.91 -11.96
C LEU A 244 22.29 -28.40 -11.97
N ASP A 245 21.79 -28.97 -10.88
CA ASP A 245 21.63 -30.42 -10.70
C ASP A 245 20.28 -30.97 -11.16
N GLY A 246 19.41 -30.12 -11.70
CA GLY A 246 18.11 -30.53 -12.24
C GLY A 246 16.96 -30.55 -11.24
N GLY A 247 17.27 -30.37 -9.94
CA GLY A 247 16.25 -30.30 -8.88
C GLY A 247 15.42 -31.57 -8.67
N GLU A 248 14.67 -31.63 -7.59
CA GLU A 248 13.58 -32.58 -7.41
C GLU A 248 12.29 -32.00 -8.02
N GLU A 249 11.28 -32.84 -8.28
CA GLU A 249 10.04 -32.47 -9.00
C GLU A 249 9.11 -31.47 -8.27
N ASP A 250 9.49 -30.91 -7.11
CA ASP A 250 8.69 -29.90 -6.42
C ASP A 250 8.94 -28.51 -7.03
N GLU A 251 8.22 -28.24 -8.11
CA GLU A 251 8.28 -26.96 -8.83
C GLU A 251 7.60 -25.79 -8.07
N GLY A 252 6.98 -26.06 -6.92
CA GLY A 252 6.21 -25.11 -6.15
C GLY A 252 4.77 -24.92 -6.65
N ALA A 253 3.95 -24.26 -5.83
CA ALA A 253 2.53 -24.05 -6.11
C ALA A 253 2.26 -22.63 -6.64
N VAL A 254 1.21 -22.52 -7.45
CA VAL A 254 0.68 -21.24 -7.97
C VAL A 254 -0.83 -21.19 -7.73
N ASN A 255 -1.32 -20.10 -7.19
CA ASN A 255 -2.74 -19.85 -7.00
C ASN A 255 -3.35 -19.21 -8.25
N LEU A 256 -3.65 -20.02 -9.28
CA LEU A 256 -4.39 -19.53 -10.44
C LEU A 256 -5.84 -19.25 -10.05
N THR A 257 -6.18 -17.98 -10.02
CA THR A 257 -7.49 -17.49 -9.57
C THR A 257 -8.23 -16.79 -10.69
N ARG A 258 -9.53 -17.02 -10.77
CA ARG A 258 -10.40 -16.24 -11.66
C ARG A 258 -10.50 -14.82 -11.14
N MET A 259 -10.21 -13.85 -11.99
CA MET A 259 -10.41 -12.45 -11.70
C MET A 259 -11.90 -12.13 -11.58
N GLY A 260 -12.26 -11.27 -10.63
CA GLY A 260 -13.65 -10.88 -10.38
C GLY A 260 -13.74 -9.60 -9.56
N SER A 261 -14.73 -8.76 -9.88
CA SER A 261 -14.94 -7.47 -9.26
C SER A 261 -15.67 -7.59 -7.93
N SER A 262 -15.30 -6.74 -6.98
CA SER A 262 -16.03 -6.51 -5.74
C SER A 262 -17.41 -5.89 -6.03
N LEU A 263 -18.32 -5.98 -5.08
CA LEU A 263 -19.55 -5.20 -5.09
C LEU A 263 -19.26 -3.71 -4.90
N GLU A 264 -20.19 -2.84 -5.30
CA GLU A 264 -20.15 -1.42 -4.96
C GLU A 264 -20.25 -1.22 -3.44
N SER A 265 -19.58 -0.18 -2.94
CA SER A 265 -19.69 0.17 -1.52
C SER A 265 -21.04 0.80 -1.22
N PRO A 266 -21.71 0.45 -0.10
CA PRO A 266 -22.97 1.08 0.29
C PRO A 266 -22.81 2.59 0.49
N ALA A 267 -23.64 3.41 -0.17
CA ALA A 267 -23.67 4.85 0.04
C ALA A 267 -24.61 5.20 1.20
N TRP A 268 -24.19 6.14 2.06
CA TRP A 268 -25.02 6.59 3.18
C TRP A 268 -26.27 7.31 2.70
N LYS A 269 -27.39 7.05 3.38
CA LYS A 269 -28.69 7.67 3.18
C LYS A 269 -29.17 8.33 4.46
N ALA A 270 -29.90 9.43 4.33
CA ALA A 270 -30.53 10.07 5.49
C ALA A 270 -31.53 9.12 6.16
N ALA A 271 -31.45 8.98 7.47
CA ALA A 271 -32.35 8.17 8.27
C ALA A 271 -32.96 9.00 9.41
N ARG A 272 -34.26 8.77 9.71
CA ARG A 272 -34.91 9.40 10.88
C ARG A 272 -34.42 8.77 12.20
N HIS A 273 -34.13 7.48 12.17
CA HIS A 273 -33.68 6.71 13.33
C HIS A 273 -32.59 5.73 12.86
N GLY A 274 -31.51 5.63 13.62
CA GLY A 274 -30.39 4.74 13.30
C GLY A 274 -29.59 5.19 12.07
N ILE A 275 -29.07 4.24 11.33
CA ILE A 275 -28.30 4.43 10.11
C ILE A 275 -28.98 3.75 8.93
N ALA A 276 -28.85 4.31 7.74
CA ALA A 276 -29.37 3.74 6.50
C ALA A 276 -28.41 3.98 5.33
N TRP A 277 -28.51 3.13 4.33
CA TRP A 277 -27.70 3.18 3.11
C TRP A 277 -28.52 2.80 1.88
N GLU A 278 -27.99 3.12 0.71
CA GLU A 278 -28.60 2.72 -0.57
C GLU A 278 -28.37 1.22 -0.81
N SER A 279 -29.32 0.56 -1.46
CA SER A 279 -29.16 -0.83 -1.86
C SER A 279 -28.04 -0.99 -2.87
N VAL A 280 -27.27 -2.05 -2.72
CA VAL A 280 -26.18 -2.42 -3.62
C VAL A 280 -26.65 -3.57 -4.51
N GLU A 281 -26.52 -3.43 -5.82
CA GLU A 281 -26.86 -4.47 -6.78
C GLU A 281 -25.97 -5.71 -6.55
N GLY A 282 -26.60 -6.87 -6.50
CA GLY A 282 -25.93 -8.14 -6.24
C GLY A 282 -25.59 -8.41 -4.78
N ALA A 283 -25.96 -7.52 -3.85
CA ALA A 283 -25.83 -7.80 -2.42
C ALA A 283 -27.03 -8.63 -1.93
N ASP A 284 -26.73 -9.69 -1.18
CA ASP A 284 -27.74 -10.50 -0.50
C ASP A 284 -27.95 -10.04 0.94
N TYR A 285 -26.91 -9.56 1.58
CA TYR A 285 -26.97 -8.98 2.92
C TYR A 285 -25.88 -7.95 3.13
N TYR A 286 -25.95 -7.24 4.27
CA TYR A 286 -25.01 -6.23 4.69
C TYR A 286 -24.41 -6.60 6.05
N ARG A 287 -23.10 -6.41 6.20
CA ARG A 287 -22.42 -6.54 7.47
C ARG A 287 -22.19 -5.14 8.03
N VAL A 288 -22.73 -4.88 9.22
CA VAL A 288 -22.62 -3.60 9.91
C VAL A 288 -21.51 -3.65 10.93
N TYR A 289 -20.64 -2.67 10.87
CA TYR A 289 -19.53 -2.48 11.81
C TYR A 289 -19.82 -1.29 12.72
N ARG A 290 -19.55 -1.47 14.01
CA ARG A 290 -19.56 -0.42 15.01
C ARG A 290 -18.19 -0.34 15.65
N ASN A 291 -17.53 0.82 15.58
CA ASN A 291 -16.19 1.02 16.11
C ASN A 291 -15.19 -0.04 15.61
N GLY A 292 -15.25 -0.36 14.32
CA GLY A 292 -14.39 -1.35 13.69
C GLY A 292 -14.73 -2.82 13.94
N ILE A 293 -15.77 -3.11 14.73
CA ILE A 293 -16.19 -4.46 15.10
C ILE A 293 -17.50 -4.80 14.39
N PRO A 294 -17.64 -5.97 13.73
CA PRO A 294 -18.90 -6.39 13.14
C PRO A 294 -19.94 -6.66 14.26
N VAL A 295 -21.10 -6.00 14.15
CA VAL A 295 -22.15 -6.06 15.18
C VAL A 295 -23.47 -6.62 14.66
N SER A 296 -23.69 -6.67 13.36
CA SER A 296 -24.93 -7.17 12.76
C SER A 296 -24.73 -7.63 11.33
N GLN A 297 -25.55 -8.59 10.92
CA GLN A 297 -25.83 -8.92 9.53
C GLN A 297 -27.30 -8.68 9.27
N THR A 298 -27.65 -8.05 8.14
CA THR A 298 -29.03 -7.69 7.81
C THR A 298 -29.24 -7.69 6.30
N GLU A 299 -30.40 -8.14 5.84
CA GLU A 299 -30.84 -8.04 4.46
C GLU A 299 -31.45 -6.65 4.16
N TYR A 300 -31.74 -5.86 5.20
CA TYR A 300 -32.32 -4.53 5.07
C TYR A 300 -31.23 -3.45 4.95
N CYS A 301 -31.54 -2.39 4.21
CA CYS A 301 -30.65 -1.24 4.04
C CYS A 301 -30.73 -0.23 5.19
N HIS A 302 -30.95 -0.70 6.41
CA HIS A 302 -30.95 0.13 7.62
C HIS A 302 -30.58 -0.71 8.84
N TYR A 303 -30.08 -0.02 9.87
CA TYR A 303 -29.78 -0.61 11.16
C TYR A 303 -30.10 0.37 12.29
N ILE A 304 -30.76 -0.12 13.33
CA ILE A 304 -31.07 0.65 14.53
C ILE A 304 -30.14 0.18 15.64
N PRO A 305 -29.10 0.98 15.98
CA PRO A 305 -28.17 0.59 17.02
C PRO A 305 -28.81 0.62 18.39
N ALA A 306 -28.41 -0.31 19.24
CA ALA A 306 -28.74 -0.25 20.65
C ALA A 306 -28.18 1.05 21.28
N PRO A 307 -28.91 1.68 22.22
CA PRO A 307 -28.40 2.83 22.94
C PRO A 307 -27.04 2.53 23.59
N GLY A 308 -26.10 3.43 23.48
CA GLY A 308 -24.76 3.28 24.05
C GLY A 308 -24.17 4.62 24.45
N ARG A 309 -23.19 4.61 25.35
CA ARG A 309 -22.41 5.78 25.73
C ARG A 309 -21.09 5.78 24.97
N GLY A 310 -20.58 6.95 24.68
CA GLY A 310 -19.30 7.17 24.01
C GLY A 310 -19.44 7.37 22.49
N ASP A 311 -18.32 7.67 21.87
CA ASP A 311 -18.23 7.88 20.42
C ASP A 311 -18.52 6.58 19.67
N VAL A 312 -19.24 6.70 18.57
CA VAL A 312 -19.61 5.56 17.74
C VAL A 312 -19.33 5.90 16.28
N SER A 313 -18.60 5.02 15.62
CA SER A 313 -18.37 5.05 14.18
C SER A 313 -19.03 3.84 13.56
N PHE A 314 -19.84 4.05 12.52
CA PHE A 314 -20.44 2.97 11.77
C PHE A 314 -19.88 2.91 10.35
N GLN A 315 -19.68 1.69 9.90
CA GLN A 315 -19.38 1.35 8.51
C GLN A 315 -20.20 0.14 8.07
N VAL A 316 -20.42 0.00 6.79
CA VAL A 316 -21.23 -1.08 6.21
C VAL A 316 -20.52 -1.67 5.01
N MET A 317 -20.61 -2.98 4.89
CA MET A 317 -20.10 -3.78 3.78
C MET A 317 -21.29 -4.54 3.15
N ALA A 318 -21.40 -4.50 1.83
CA ALA A 318 -22.33 -5.35 1.09
C ALA A 318 -21.69 -6.71 0.82
N VAL A 319 -22.46 -7.79 0.93
CA VAL A 319 -21.98 -9.16 0.76
C VAL A 319 -22.98 -9.95 -0.11
N ALA A 320 -22.47 -10.66 -1.11
CA ALA A 320 -23.22 -11.59 -1.95
C ALA A 320 -23.10 -13.03 -1.42
N LEU A 321 -24.06 -13.90 -1.76
CA LEU A 321 -24.03 -15.33 -1.38
C LEU A 321 -22.85 -16.10 -1.99
N ASP A 322 -22.30 -15.63 -3.12
CA ASP A 322 -21.11 -16.21 -3.75
C ASP A 322 -19.80 -15.81 -3.06
N GLY A 323 -19.89 -15.04 -1.97
CA GLY A 323 -18.75 -14.58 -1.18
C GLY A 323 -18.12 -13.27 -1.65
N ARG A 324 -18.61 -12.64 -2.74
CA ARG A 324 -18.10 -11.32 -3.14
C ARG A 324 -18.51 -10.27 -2.10
N GLU A 325 -17.56 -9.45 -1.72
CA GLU A 325 -17.76 -8.37 -0.77
C GLU A 325 -17.46 -7.01 -1.41
N SER A 326 -18.16 -5.99 -0.96
CA SER A 326 -17.78 -4.61 -1.27
C SER A 326 -16.53 -4.19 -0.49
N TYR A 327 -16.04 -2.99 -0.75
CA TYR A 327 -15.25 -2.26 0.23
C TYR A 327 -16.17 -1.72 1.33
N LEU A 328 -15.61 -1.49 2.54
CA LEU A 328 -16.34 -0.73 3.55
C LEU A 328 -16.60 0.69 3.03
N ASN A 329 -17.77 1.21 3.32
CA ASN A 329 -18.06 2.61 3.03
C ASN A 329 -17.31 3.57 3.97
N GLU A 330 -17.36 4.87 3.67
CA GLU A 330 -16.79 5.90 4.53
C GLU A 330 -17.40 5.83 5.94
N PRO A 331 -16.58 6.03 7.00
CA PRO A 331 -17.07 6.03 8.37
C PRO A 331 -18.16 7.10 8.59
N ASN A 332 -19.23 6.73 9.25
CA ASN A 332 -20.27 7.64 9.73
C ASN A 332 -20.14 7.77 11.24
N ASP A 333 -19.56 8.89 11.68
CA ASP A 333 -19.18 9.12 13.06
C ASP A 333 -20.27 9.86 13.85
N TYR A 334 -20.65 9.29 14.98
CA TYR A 334 -21.57 9.86 15.98
C TYR A 334 -20.81 10.12 17.26
N PRO A 335 -20.17 11.27 17.40
CA PRO A 335 -19.45 11.61 18.63
C PRO A 335 -20.43 11.79 19.80
N SER A 336 -20.07 11.28 20.96
CA SER A 336 -20.81 11.51 22.20
C SER A 336 -20.59 12.94 22.69
N ALA A 337 -21.62 13.55 23.24
CA ALA A 337 -21.52 14.87 23.85
C ALA A 337 -20.51 14.93 24.99
N ASP A 338 -20.28 13.80 25.68
CA ASP A 338 -19.36 13.71 26.83
C ASP A 338 -17.89 13.52 26.43
N SER A 339 -17.62 13.14 25.20
CA SER A 339 -16.26 12.83 24.70
C SER A 339 -15.71 13.86 23.72
N ARG A 340 -16.54 14.81 23.30
CA ARG A 340 -16.23 15.80 22.28
C ARG A 340 -16.13 17.20 22.87
N MET A 341 -15.05 17.89 22.54
CA MET A 341 -14.86 19.30 22.81
C MET A 341 -14.43 20.00 21.53
N GLU A 342 -15.08 21.09 21.18
CA GLU A 342 -14.71 21.95 20.08
C GLU A 342 -14.18 23.27 20.62
N THR A 343 -13.12 23.80 20.03
CA THR A 343 -12.55 25.07 20.41
C THR A 343 -12.12 25.89 19.22
N ARG A 344 -12.23 27.21 19.35
CA ARG A 344 -11.83 28.19 18.34
C ARG A 344 -10.54 28.88 18.74
N PRO A 345 -9.80 29.45 17.77
CA PRO A 345 -8.56 30.19 18.06
C PRO A 345 -8.78 31.35 18.99
N CYS A 346 -7.83 31.60 19.88
CA CYS A 346 -7.86 32.73 20.82
C CYS A 346 -7.57 34.06 20.12
N GLY A 347 -8.33 35.08 20.46
CA GLY A 347 -8.03 36.47 20.03
C GLY A 347 -8.39 36.79 18.57
N LEU A 348 -8.99 35.86 17.84
CA LEU A 348 -9.43 36.06 16.48
C LEU A 348 -10.95 36.23 16.40
N SER A 349 -11.43 37.09 15.52
CA SER A 349 -12.84 37.33 15.27
C SER A 349 -13.27 36.64 13.99
N GLY A 350 -14.51 36.12 13.97
CA GLY A 350 -15.09 35.41 12.82
C GLY A 350 -15.14 33.90 12.99
N ASP A 351 -15.82 33.27 12.09
CA ASP A 351 -16.06 31.82 12.12
C ASP A 351 -14.99 31.03 11.37
N GLU A 352 -14.19 31.68 10.53
CA GLU A 352 -13.16 31.09 9.70
C GLU A 352 -11.84 31.81 9.86
N VAL A 353 -10.76 31.03 9.92
CA VAL A 353 -9.40 31.55 10.02
C VAL A 353 -8.58 31.01 8.87
N TRP A 354 -8.09 31.91 8.04
CA TRP A 354 -7.21 31.56 6.93
C TRP A 354 -5.78 31.34 7.43
N PHE A 355 -5.26 30.18 7.14
CA PHE A 355 -3.87 29.85 7.34
C PHE A 355 -3.17 29.88 6.00
N SER A 356 -2.78 31.06 5.57
CA SER A 356 -2.34 31.36 4.22
C SER A 356 -0.87 30.99 3.97
N ARG A 357 -0.54 30.88 2.67
CA ARG A 357 0.82 30.72 2.15
C ARG A 357 1.74 31.88 2.49
N VAL A 358 1.24 33.09 2.46
CA VAL A 358 2.02 34.32 2.73
C VAL A 358 1.79 34.70 4.18
N THR A 359 2.59 34.14 5.01
CA THR A 359 2.46 34.36 6.44
C THR A 359 3.26 35.59 6.87
N GLU A 360 2.63 36.72 6.88
CA GLU A 360 3.06 37.78 7.80
C GLU A 360 2.52 37.51 9.22
N SER A 361 1.73 36.49 9.48
CA SER A 361 1.21 36.10 10.79
C SER A 361 -0.29 35.72 10.73
N PRO A 362 -0.77 34.76 11.51
CA PRO A 362 0.01 34.14 12.58
C PRO A 362 0.74 32.91 12.09
N ASP A 363 2.01 32.78 12.39
CA ASP A 363 2.76 31.54 12.20
C ASP A 363 2.17 30.39 13.05
N ALA A 364 1.28 30.76 13.99
CA ALA A 364 0.59 29.82 14.86
C ALA A 364 -0.85 30.31 15.16
N LEU A 365 -1.80 29.36 15.08
CA LEU A 365 -3.13 29.51 15.67
C LEU A 365 -3.10 28.94 17.10
N CYS A 366 -3.39 29.76 18.08
CA CYS A 366 -3.38 29.34 19.47
C CYS A 366 -4.80 29.07 19.97
N TYR A 367 -4.93 28.01 20.76
CA TYR A 367 -6.17 27.60 21.42
C TYR A 367 -5.91 27.33 22.89
N ASN A 368 -6.81 27.76 23.76
CA ASN A 368 -6.79 27.41 25.17
C ASN A 368 -7.91 26.42 25.47
N VAL A 369 -7.54 25.27 25.97
CA VAL A 369 -8.44 24.15 26.18
C VAL A 369 -8.29 23.69 27.62
N ASN A 370 -9.39 23.41 28.30
CA ASN A 370 -9.36 22.77 29.62
C ASN A 370 -9.71 21.29 29.43
N ILE A 371 -8.82 20.40 29.80
CA ILE A 371 -9.02 18.96 29.74
C ILE A 371 -9.61 18.49 31.05
N ASP A 372 -10.80 17.93 31.02
CA ASP A 372 -11.51 17.50 32.23
C ASP A 372 -11.11 16.09 32.69
N LYS A 373 -10.81 15.19 31.75
CA LYS A 373 -10.50 13.78 32.01
C LYS A 373 -9.17 13.39 31.40
N PRO A 374 -8.33 12.60 32.09
CA PRO A 374 -7.13 12.06 31.47
C PRO A 374 -7.48 11.00 30.41
N GLY A 375 -6.61 10.81 29.43
CA GLY A 375 -6.78 9.75 28.45
C GLY A 375 -6.07 10.04 27.14
N VAL A 376 -6.29 9.17 26.17
CA VAL A 376 -5.85 9.39 24.80
C VAL A 376 -6.92 10.20 24.07
N TYR A 377 -6.49 11.29 23.47
CA TYR A 377 -7.34 12.16 22.68
C TYR A 377 -6.89 12.14 21.23
N ARG A 378 -7.87 12.14 20.35
CA ARG A 378 -7.70 12.44 18.94
C ARG A 378 -8.01 13.93 18.73
N VAL A 379 -7.04 14.62 18.14
CA VAL A 379 -7.17 16.06 17.82
C VAL A 379 -7.17 16.20 16.30
N ASP A 380 -8.22 16.75 15.75
CA ASP A 380 -8.37 17.09 14.34
C ASP A 380 -8.98 18.50 14.17
N ALA A 381 -8.97 18.99 12.95
CA ALA A 381 -9.47 20.32 12.61
C ALA A 381 -10.61 20.23 11.61
N PHE A 382 -11.68 21.00 11.81
CA PHE A 382 -12.73 21.20 10.83
C PHE A 382 -12.30 22.29 9.86
N PHE A 383 -12.04 21.91 8.59
CA PHE A 383 -11.32 22.76 7.65
C PHE A 383 -11.88 22.65 6.23
N ALA A 384 -11.55 23.65 5.42
CA ALA A 384 -11.70 23.61 3.96
C ALA A 384 -10.35 23.88 3.28
N ASN A 385 -10.08 23.18 2.20
CA ASN A 385 -9.02 23.45 1.25
C ASN A 385 -9.61 23.42 -0.16
N GLY A 386 -9.98 24.57 -0.65
CA GLY A 386 -10.59 24.77 -1.96
C GLY A 386 -9.56 25.03 -3.06
N THR A 387 -8.29 24.77 -2.83
CA THR A 387 -7.27 24.94 -3.87
C THR A 387 -7.61 24.07 -5.07
N TYR A 388 -7.75 24.71 -6.21
CA TYR A 388 -8.16 24.05 -7.45
C TYR A 388 -7.01 23.24 -8.00
N ASP A 389 -7.36 22.08 -8.55
CA ASP A 389 -6.54 21.13 -9.27
C ASP A 389 -5.78 20.10 -8.44
N VAL A 390 -6.39 18.90 -8.39
CA VAL A 390 -5.90 17.73 -7.66
C VAL A 390 -4.67 17.11 -8.32
N SER A 391 -4.49 17.32 -9.63
CA SER A 391 -3.48 16.58 -10.39
C SER A 391 -2.13 17.27 -10.53
N ASP A 392 -2.08 18.59 -10.43
CA ASP A 392 -0.88 19.32 -10.83
C ASP A 392 -0.03 19.90 -9.68
N GLY A 393 -0.51 19.90 -8.45
CA GLY A 393 0.12 20.80 -7.48
C GLY A 393 0.47 20.27 -6.12
N ASN A 394 0.08 19.07 -5.71
CA ASN A 394 0.28 18.60 -4.34
C ASN A 394 -0.11 19.67 -3.29
N THR A 395 -1.36 20.14 -3.38
CA THR A 395 -1.87 21.29 -2.63
C THR A 395 -2.37 20.97 -1.21
N CYS A 396 -2.10 19.76 -0.73
CA CYS A 396 -2.34 19.43 0.68
C CYS A 396 -1.57 20.37 1.59
N ALA A 397 -2.26 21.06 2.49
CA ALA A 397 -1.60 21.87 3.51
C ALA A 397 -1.18 20.99 4.70
N LEU A 398 -0.05 21.29 5.30
CA LEU A 398 0.47 20.61 6.48
C LEU A 398 0.72 21.63 7.59
N ARG A 399 0.35 21.26 8.82
CA ARG A 399 0.65 22.08 10.02
C ARG A 399 1.00 21.17 11.18
N SER A 400 1.99 21.58 11.94
CA SER A 400 2.35 20.91 13.19
C SER A 400 1.40 21.25 14.31
N LEU A 401 1.00 20.25 15.08
CA LEU A 401 0.22 20.40 16.31
C LEU A 401 1.17 20.37 17.51
N TYR A 402 1.10 21.41 18.34
CA TYR A 402 1.84 21.51 19.60
C TYR A 402 0.87 21.55 20.79
N LEU A 403 1.23 20.87 21.86
CA LEU A 403 0.52 20.87 23.14
C LEU A 403 1.48 21.32 24.22
N ASN A 404 1.18 22.45 24.87
CA ASN A 404 2.03 23.06 25.89
C ASN A 404 3.50 23.19 25.43
N GLY A 405 3.71 23.62 24.18
CA GLY A 405 5.02 23.82 23.57
C GLY A 405 5.72 22.53 23.08
N ARG A 406 5.13 21.35 23.26
CA ARG A 406 5.66 20.08 22.77
C ARG A 406 4.94 19.66 21.49
N ARG A 407 5.69 19.34 20.45
CA ARG A 407 5.13 18.82 19.19
C ARG A 407 4.44 17.48 19.43
N ALA A 408 3.16 17.39 19.07
CA ALA A 408 2.35 16.17 19.17
C ALA A 408 2.28 15.41 17.85
N GLY A 409 2.28 16.12 16.72
CA GLY A 409 2.19 15.49 15.40
C GLY A 409 1.96 16.51 14.29
N THR A 410 1.59 16.01 13.11
CA THR A 410 1.23 16.82 11.94
C THR A 410 -0.23 16.60 11.56
N LEU A 411 -0.98 17.66 11.38
CA LEU A 411 -2.29 17.68 10.75
C LEU A 411 -2.13 17.88 9.25
N ALA A 412 -2.76 17.03 8.45
CA ALA A 412 -2.83 17.18 7.00
C ALA A 412 -4.22 17.64 6.59
N PHE A 413 -4.26 18.60 5.68
CA PHE A 413 -5.43 19.29 5.17
C PHE A 413 -5.51 19.07 3.65
N PRO A 414 -5.94 17.88 3.21
CA PRO A 414 -6.05 17.58 1.81
C PRO A 414 -7.11 18.46 1.15
N HIS A 415 -7.06 18.51 -0.15
CA HIS A 415 -8.07 19.16 -0.97
C HIS A 415 -9.49 18.64 -0.65
N THR A 416 -10.45 19.53 -0.44
CA THR A 416 -11.81 19.17 0.02
C THR A 416 -12.86 19.14 -1.10
N SER A 417 -12.60 19.81 -2.23
CA SER A 417 -13.57 19.92 -3.31
C SER A 417 -12.90 20.06 -4.67
N ARG A 418 -13.33 19.26 -5.65
CA ARG A 418 -12.88 19.33 -7.04
C ARG A 418 -13.26 20.62 -7.78
N SER A 419 -14.14 21.42 -7.21
CA SER A 419 -14.68 22.65 -7.83
C SER A 419 -14.00 23.94 -7.33
N GLY A 420 -12.95 23.86 -6.55
CA GLY A 420 -12.32 25.02 -5.92
C GLY A 420 -13.20 25.67 -4.84
N ASN A 421 -14.07 24.90 -4.20
CA ASN A 421 -15.02 25.38 -3.21
C ASN A 421 -14.38 25.44 -1.82
N TRP A 422 -14.18 26.63 -1.28
CA TRP A 422 -13.67 26.91 0.05
C TRP A 422 -14.73 26.84 1.16
N GLU A 423 -15.98 26.59 0.81
CA GLU A 423 -17.08 26.48 1.77
C GLU A 423 -17.41 25.03 2.13
N TYR A 424 -16.73 24.06 1.51
CA TYR A 424 -16.92 22.65 1.81
C TYR A 424 -15.94 22.20 2.89
N PHE A 425 -16.45 22.01 4.10
CA PHE A 425 -15.67 21.69 5.29
C PHE A 425 -15.75 20.21 5.63
N ILE A 426 -14.57 19.63 5.95
CA ILE A 426 -14.42 18.27 6.45
C ILE A 426 -13.42 18.26 7.62
N TYR A 427 -13.25 17.12 8.29
CA TYR A 427 -12.19 16.98 9.30
C TYR A 427 -10.88 16.54 8.66
N SER A 428 -9.78 17.12 9.18
CA SER A 428 -8.40 16.81 8.79
C SER A 428 -7.99 15.39 9.19
N THR A 429 -6.75 14.99 8.86
CA THR A 429 -6.12 13.88 9.59
C THR A 429 -6.06 14.21 11.07
N ALA A 430 -6.07 13.19 11.92
CA ALA A 430 -6.03 13.38 13.36
C ALA A 430 -4.65 13.05 13.92
N VAL A 431 -4.30 13.73 15.03
CA VAL A 431 -3.15 13.40 15.87
C VAL A 431 -3.67 12.78 17.16
N GLU A 432 -3.20 11.58 17.48
CA GLU A 432 -3.50 10.94 18.77
C GLU A 432 -2.43 11.30 19.79
N THR A 433 -2.86 11.71 20.96
CA THR A 433 -1.97 12.17 22.03
C THR A 433 -2.56 11.91 23.41
N VAL A 434 -1.69 11.62 24.38
CA VAL A 434 -2.09 11.51 25.79
C VAL A 434 -2.26 12.90 26.37
N MET A 435 -3.42 13.17 26.97
CA MET A 435 -3.71 14.43 27.65
C MET A 435 -4.03 14.19 29.12
N THR A 436 -3.60 15.13 29.95
CA THR A 436 -3.86 15.13 31.41
C THR A 436 -4.85 16.24 31.76
N PRO A 437 -5.64 16.11 32.86
CA PRO A 437 -6.55 17.16 33.29
C PRO A 437 -5.85 18.48 33.55
N GLY A 438 -6.53 19.57 33.22
CA GLY A 438 -6.07 20.93 33.42
C GLY A 438 -5.96 21.75 32.15
N PRO A 439 -5.48 23.00 32.27
CA PRO A 439 -5.35 23.89 31.12
C PRO A 439 -4.27 23.38 30.15
N CYS A 440 -4.59 23.38 28.88
CA CYS A 440 -3.69 22.98 27.79
C CYS A 440 -3.67 24.10 26.74
N ARG A 441 -2.50 24.63 26.46
CA ARG A 441 -2.26 25.51 25.32
C ARG A 441 -2.00 24.64 24.10
N VAL A 442 -2.82 24.81 23.08
CA VAL A 442 -2.72 24.08 21.82
C VAL A 442 -2.34 25.06 20.71
N GLU A 443 -1.39 24.69 19.90
CA GLU A 443 -0.91 25.55 18.81
C GLU A 443 -0.88 24.73 17.51
N VAL A 444 -1.48 25.29 16.46
CA VAL A 444 -1.34 24.80 15.08
C VAL A 444 -0.36 25.72 14.40
N VAL A 445 0.81 25.18 14.04
CA VAL A 445 1.99 25.96 13.68
C VAL A 445 2.46 25.59 12.27
N TYR A 446 2.90 26.60 11.53
CA TYR A 446 3.76 26.41 10.38
C TYR A 446 5.22 26.31 10.84
N ASP A 447 5.88 25.23 10.53
CA ASP A 447 7.29 24.98 10.82
C ASP A 447 7.96 24.17 9.70
N SER A 448 9.19 23.72 9.89
CA SER A 448 9.94 22.95 8.91
C SER A 448 9.29 21.61 8.51
N PHE A 449 8.34 21.11 9.30
CA PHE A 449 7.56 19.90 8.99
C PHE A 449 6.28 20.20 8.19
N SER A 450 5.99 21.47 7.94
CA SER A 450 4.77 21.92 7.26
C SER A 450 4.99 22.16 5.76
N GLU A 451 6.23 22.11 5.28
CA GLU A 451 6.54 22.20 3.87
C GLU A 451 6.13 20.91 3.15
N ASN A 452 5.32 21.02 2.10
CA ASN A 452 4.91 19.88 1.30
C ASN A 452 5.90 19.63 0.14
N MET A 453 5.72 18.52 -0.60
CA MET A 453 6.59 18.11 -1.71
C MET A 453 6.65 19.14 -2.85
N ASN A 454 5.65 20.01 -2.99
CA ASN A 454 5.68 21.16 -3.91
C ASN A 454 6.55 22.31 -3.39
N ARG A 455 7.18 22.18 -2.22
CA ARG A 455 8.00 23.20 -1.53
C ARG A 455 7.25 24.49 -1.26
N LEU A 456 5.95 24.41 -1.07
CA LEU A 456 5.09 25.54 -0.76
C LEU A 456 4.35 25.29 0.57
N VAL A 457 4.01 26.39 1.20
CA VAL A 457 3.02 26.42 2.26
C VAL A 457 1.67 26.55 1.59
N ASN A 458 0.93 25.46 1.56
CA ASN A 458 -0.38 25.45 0.93
C ASN A 458 -1.43 26.06 1.87
N ASP A 459 -2.48 26.62 1.27
CA ASP A 459 -3.53 27.32 1.97
C ASP A 459 -4.60 26.37 2.51
N MET A 460 -5.22 26.74 3.61
CA MET A 460 -6.41 26.09 4.15
C MET A 460 -7.16 27.06 5.09
N VAL A 461 -8.42 26.77 5.36
CA VAL A 461 -9.26 27.50 6.29
C VAL A 461 -9.64 26.59 7.44
N ILE A 462 -9.43 27.00 8.68
CA ILE A 462 -9.85 26.26 9.88
C ILE A 462 -11.01 27.00 10.56
N LYS A 463 -12.10 26.29 10.90
CA LYS A 463 -13.18 26.80 11.76
C LYS A 463 -12.90 26.53 13.24
N HIS A 464 -12.55 25.28 13.57
CA HIS A 464 -12.29 24.88 14.95
C HIS A 464 -11.41 23.63 15.00
N LEU A 465 -10.82 23.37 16.15
CA LEU A 465 -10.26 22.08 16.51
C LEU A 465 -11.29 21.25 17.25
N ARG A 466 -11.25 19.93 17.01
CA ARG A 466 -12.04 18.94 17.73
C ARG A 466 -11.10 18.04 18.54
N PHE A 467 -11.48 17.82 19.78
CA PHE A 467 -10.80 16.90 20.70
C PHE A 467 -11.76 15.78 21.03
N THR A 468 -11.44 14.59 20.64
CA THR A 468 -12.26 13.40 20.90
C THR A 468 -11.48 12.47 21.81
N ARG A 469 -11.98 12.22 23.03
CA ARG A 469 -11.38 11.26 23.94
C ARG A 469 -11.71 9.85 23.46
N ILE A 470 -10.68 9.03 23.20
CA ILE A 470 -10.82 7.67 22.67
C ILE A 470 -10.51 6.58 23.70
N SER A 471 -9.85 6.91 24.82
CA SER A 471 -9.64 5.99 25.97
C SER A 471 -9.39 6.77 27.27
#